data_db51b11b3b3d3dc8e15208885a300442
#
_entry.id   db51b11b3b3d3dc8e15208885a300442
#
_cell.length_a   1.000
_cell.length_b   1.000
_cell.length_c   1.000
_cell.angle_alpha   90.00
_cell.angle_beta   90.00
_cell.angle_gamma   90.00
#
_symmetry.space_group_name_H-M   'P 1'
#
loop_
_entity.id
_entity.type
_entity.pdbx_description
1 polymer ?
#
loop_
_entity_poly.entity_id
_entity_poly.type
_entity_poly.pdbx_seq_one_letter_code
_entity_poly.pdbx_strand_id
1 'polypeptide(L)'
;MALAAAENLVVPFTPDDSSRRAVENVVALLYGNGMGNPKMETYAQLNFAKRAKEEGLAIPKLHTFVSNRIMRHEDKASKAFKAVSVSIKKTLDILHKKHRQVYATPRALPSERFIEIPDYHGACTMITTGIPLYHLQPGLNKFRGRQVQLEREALRQFQDALANFVAYL
;
A
#
# COMPACT_ATOMS: atom_id res chain seq x y z
N MET A 1 -9.32 -0.34 -17.84
CA MET A 1 -9.02 -1.73 -18.30
C MET A 1 -8.34 -2.56 -17.21
N ALA A 2 -7.28 -2.12 -16.53
CA ALA A 2 -6.61 -2.94 -15.48
C ALA A 2 -7.55 -3.36 -14.34
N LEU A 3 -8.43 -2.48 -13.86
CA LEU A 3 -9.40 -2.79 -12.80
C LEU A 3 -10.41 -3.86 -13.21
N ALA A 4 -10.78 -3.95 -14.49
CA ALA A 4 -11.73 -4.94 -14.98
C ALA A 4 -11.16 -6.37 -15.03
N ALA A 5 -9.83 -6.49 -15.01
CA ALA A 5 -9.12 -7.77 -15.05
C ALA A 5 -8.61 -8.20 -13.66
N ALA A 6 -8.78 -7.38 -12.63
CA ALA A 6 -8.28 -7.66 -11.29
C ALA A 6 -9.37 -8.26 -10.41
N GLU A 7 -9.06 -9.33 -9.71
CA GLU A 7 -9.92 -9.88 -8.64
C GLU A 7 -9.68 -9.16 -7.31
N ASN A 8 -8.42 -8.85 -7.04
CA ASN A 8 -7.96 -8.25 -5.81
C ASN A 8 -7.10 -7.03 -6.07
N LEU A 9 -7.20 -6.04 -5.19
CA LEU A 9 -6.44 -4.79 -5.25
C LEU A 9 -5.49 -4.67 -4.07
N VAL A 10 -4.25 -4.39 -4.37
CA VAL A 10 -3.25 -3.91 -3.42
C VAL A 10 -3.21 -2.38 -3.54
N VAL A 11 -3.33 -1.69 -2.42
CA VAL A 11 -3.35 -0.22 -2.38
C VAL A 11 -2.04 0.28 -1.74
N PRO A 12 -1.04 0.65 -2.54
CA PRO A 12 0.17 1.27 -2.03
C PRO A 12 -0.08 2.75 -1.71
N PHE A 13 0.51 3.25 -0.64
CA PHE A 13 0.49 4.66 -0.28
C PHE A 13 1.74 5.05 0.50
N THR A 14 2.04 6.34 0.55
CA THR A 14 3.03 6.93 1.45
C THR A 14 2.37 7.40 2.74
N PRO A 15 3.08 7.42 3.87
CA PRO A 15 2.49 7.78 5.16
C PRO A 15 2.39 9.30 5.35
N ASP A 16 1.48 9.91 4.63
CA ASP A 16 1.16 11.34 4.70
C ASP A 16 -0.37 11.57 4.71
N ASP A 17 -0.82 12.77 5.05
CA ASP A 17 -2.25 13.07 5.15
C ASP A 17 -2.96 13.09 3.78
N SER A 18 -2.23 13.39 2.71
CA SER A 18 -2.79 13.32 1.35
C SER A 18 -3.10 11.88 0.95
N SER A 19 -2.25 10.94 1.37
CA SER A 19 -2.49 9.51 1.15
C SER A 19 -3.70 8.97 1.91
N ARG A 20 -3.98 9.47 3.10
CA ARG A 20 -5.22 9.13 3.83
C ARG A 20 -6.45 9.49 2.99
N ARG A 21 -6.47 10.69 2.43
CA ARG A 21 -7.54 11.14 1.53
C ARG A 21 -7.57 10.33 0.23
N ALA A 22 -6.41 9.97 -0.30
CA ALA A 22 -6.32 9.16 -1.52
C ALA A 22 -6.94 7.77 -1.32
N VAL A 23 -6.74 7.12 -0.17
CA VAL A 23 -7.39 5.85 0.16
C VAL A 23 -8.91 5.97 0.20
N GLU A 24 -9.45 7.03 0.85
CA GLU A 24 -10.88 7.32 0.86
C GLU A 24 -11.41 7.54 -0.56
N ASN A 25 -10.66 8.27 -1.39
CA ASN A 25 -11.02 8.53 -2.78
C ASN A 25 -11.02 7.25 -3.63
N VAL A 26 -10.04 6.37 -3.45
CA VAL A 26 -9.99 5.07 -4.16
C VAL A 26 -11.25 4.25 -3.85
N VAL A 27 -11.65 4.18 -2.57
CA VAL A 27 -12.88 3.47 -2.19
C VAL A 27 -14.11 4.08 -2.84
N ALA A 28 -14.22 5.41 -2.84
CA ALA A 28 -15.34 6.10 -3.46
C ALA A 28 -15.40 5.91 -4.99
N LEU A 29 -14.26 5.97 -5.67
CA LEU A 29 -14.16 5.75 -7.12
C LEU A 29 -14.51 4.32 -7.52
N LEU A 30 -14.06 3.33 -6.73
CA LEU A 30 -14.29 1.93 -7.03
C LEU A 30 -15.72 1.49 -6.75
N TYR A 31 -16.31 1.94 -5.64
CA TYR A 31 -17.57 1.39 -5.13
C TYR A 31 -18.71 2.41 -5.05
N GLY A 32 -18.46 3.65 -5.39
CA GLY A 32 -19.49 4.70 -5.41
C GLY A 32 -19.97 5.14 -4.04
N ASN A 33 -19.33 4.69 -2.98
CA ASN A 33 -19.72 5.04 -1.62
C ASN A 33 -19.14 6.40 -1.26
N GLY A 34 -19.84 7.47 -1.65
CA GLY A 34 -19.53 8.81 -1.16
C GLY A 34 -19.49 8.81 0.35
N MET A 35 -18.31 9.05 0.91
CA MET A 35 -18.01 8.99 2.35
C MET A 35 -18.61 10.16 3.13
N GLY A 36 -19.78 10.65 2.72
CA GLY A 36 -20.42 11.85 3.30
C GLY A 36 -19.71 13.16 2.97
N ASN A 37 -18.73 13.16 2.07
CA ASN A 37 -18.12 14.38 1.56
C ASN A 37 -18.79 14.78 0.25
N PRO A 38 -19.48 15.94 0.16
CA PRO A 38 -20.21 16.39 -1.04
C PRO A 38 -19.32 16.49 -2.29
N LYS A 39 -18.01 16.80 -2.10
CA LYS A 39 -17.06 16.81 -3.22
C LYS A 39 -16.81 15.42 -3.81
N MET A 40 -17.06 14.36 -3.05
CA MET A 40 -16.91 12.98 -3.51
C MET A 40 -18.14 12.46 -4.24
N GLU A 41 -19.32 13.07 -4.06
CA GLU A 41 -20.54 12.68 -4.77
C GLU A 41 -20.39 12.85 -6.29
N THR A 42 -19.71 13.91 -6.73
CA THR A 42 -19.41 14.12 -8.16
C THR A 42 -18.55 12.99 -8.73
N TYR A 43 -17.55 12.52 -7.98
CA TYR A 43 -16.74 11.37 -8.39
C TYR A 43 -17.49 10.04 -8.24
N ALA A 44 -18.38 9.93 -7.27
CA ALA A 44 -19.21 8.76 -7.08
C ALA A 44 -20.14 8.48 -8.28
N GLN A 45 -20.52 9.50 -9.04
CA GLN A 45 -21.28 9.33 -10.30
C GLN A 45 -20.45 8.69 -11.42
N LEU A 46 -19.13 8.82 -11.38
CA LEU A 46 -18.18 8.24 -12.33
C LEU A 46 -17.55 6.96 -11.81
N ASN A 47 -18.12 6.36 -10.75
CA ASN A 47 -17.54 5.21 -10.10
C ASN A 47 -17.44 3.99 -11.03
N PHE A 48 -16.40 3.20 -10.81
CA PHE A 48 -16.16 1.97 -11.55
C PHE A 48 -17.31 0.98 -11.37
N ALA A 49 -17.91 0.91 -10.17
CA ALA A 49 -18.98 -0.05 -9.86
C ALA A 49 -20.20 0.10 -10.78
N LYS A 50 -20.60 1.34 -11.11
CA LYS A 50 -21.73 1.59 -12.01
C LYS A 50 -21.43 1.02 -13.40
N ARG A 51 -20.25 1.35 -13.97
CA ARG A 51 -19.84 0.84 -15.28
C ARG A 51 -19.64 -0.67 -15.28
N ALA A 52 -19.03 -1.22 -14.24
CA ALA A 52 -18.86 -2.66 -14.12
C ALA A 52 -20.20 -3.39 -14.14
N LYS A 53 -21.21 -2.87 -13.44
CA LYS A 53 -22.56 -3.43 -13.45
C LYS A 53 -23.21 -3.35 -14.84
N GLU A 54 -23.08 -2.23 -15.54
CA GLU A 54 -23.62 -2.02 -16.89
C GLU A 54 -22.97 -2.98 -17.92
N GLU A 55 -21.68 -3.27 -17.75
CA GLU A 55 -20.88 -4.10 -18.65
C GLU A 55 -20.74 -5.57 -18.18
N GLY A 56 -21.38 -5.95 -17.06
CA GLY A 56 -21.30 -7.31 -16.51
C GLY A 56 -19.93 -7.69 -15.99
N LEU A 57 -19.09 -6.72 -15.57
CA LEU A 57 -17.75 -6.95 -15.07
C LEU A 57 -17.75 -7.16 -13.55
N ALA A 58 -16.84 -8.03 -13.08
CA ALA A 58 -16.60 -8.19 -11.65
C ALA A 58 -15.96 -6.95 -11.04
N ILE A 59 -16.39 -6.57 -9.84
CA ILE A 59 -15.76 -5.47 -9.10
C ILE A 59 -14.63 -6.06 -8.25
N PRO A 60 -13.38 -5.59 -8.40
CA PRO A 60 -12.26 -6.09 -7.62
C PRO A 60 -12.44 -5.79 -6.13
N LYS A 61 -11.85 -6.62 -5.28
CA LYS A 61 -11.91 -6.45 -3.82
C LYS A 61 -10.61 -5.88 -3.27
N LEU A 62 -10.73 -5.06 -2.23
CA LEU A 62 -9.58 -4.56 -1.48
C LEU A 62 -8.94 -5.71 -0.70
N HIS A 63 -7.67 -5.99 -0.97
CA HIS A 63 -6.95 -7.10 -0.35
C HIS A 63 -5.98 -6.62 0.72
N THR A 64 -5.01 -5.80 0.33
CA THR A 64 -3.88 -5.41 1.19
C THR A 64 -3.57 -3.92 1.03
N PHE A 65 -3.20 -3.29 2.13
CA PHE A 65 -2.75 -1.91 2.16
C PHE A 65 -1.26 -1.87 2.48
N VAL A 66 -0.48 -1.22 1.61
CA VAL A 66 0.98 -1.19 1.71
C VAL A 66 1.44 0.24 1.96
N SER A 67 1.93 0.49 3.18
CA SER A 67 2.62 1.73 3.49
C SER A 67 4.06 1.64 3.01
N ASN A 68 4.37 2.39 1.98
CA ASN A 68 5.69 2.41 1.36
C ASN A 68 6.54 3.58 1.88
N ARG A 69 7.86 3.45 1.83
CA ARG A 69 8.83 4.49 2.18
C ARG A 69 8.74 4.96 3.64
N ILE A 70 8.73 4.01 4.56
CA ILE A 70 8.74 4.31 5.98
C ILE A 70 10.15 4.76 6.40
N MET A 71 10.31 6.05 6.69
CA MET A 71 11.55 6.55 7.27
C MET A 71 11.69 6.05 8.70
N ARG A 72 12.76 5.33 8.96
CA ARG A 72 13.16 4.86 10.29
C ARG A 72 14.39 5.63 10.75
N HIS A 73 14.41 5.99 12.01
CA HIS A 73 15.56 6.52 12.72
C HIS A 73 15.82 5.59 13.90
N GLU A 74 17.03 5.04 14.01
CA GLU A 74 17.38 4.05 15.05
C GLU A 74 16.36 2.90 15.15
N ASP A 75 16.02 2.29 13.99
CA ASP A 75 15.04 1.19 13.86
C ASP A 75 13.61 1.52 14.30
N LYS A 76 13.31 2.77 14.62
CA LYS A 76 11.98 3.22 15.01
C LYS A 76 11.41 4.18 13.97
N ALA A 77 10.17 3.94 13.57
CA ALA A 77 9.42 4.91 12.79
C ALA A 77 9.29 6.22 13.56
N SER A 78 9.44 7.35 12.87
CA SER A 78 9.29 8.67 13.50
C SER A 78 7.94 8.82 14.19
N LYS A 79 7.85 9.66 15.23
CA LYS A 79 6.57 9.89 15.96
C LYS A 79 5.47 10.40 15.03
N ALA A 80 5.81 11.30 14.11
CA ALA A 80 4.87 11.83 13.12
C ALA A 80 4.35 10.71 12.19
N PHE A 81 5.25 9.85 11.69
CA PHE A 81 4.89 8.70 10.88
C PHE A 81 3.92 7.77 11.61
N LYS A 82 4.22 7.42 12.87
CA LYS A 82 3.34 6.57 13.68
C LYS A 82 1.94 7.15 13.83
N ALA A 83 1.84 8.46 14.08
CA ALA A 83 0.55 9.13 14.21
C ALA A 83 -0.27 9.06 12.91
N VAL A 84 0.35 9.30 11.76
CA VAL A 84 -0.32 9.19 10.46
C VAL A 84 -0.72 7.75 10.16
N SER A 85 0.18 6.78 10.38
CA SER A 85 -0.10 5.36 10.17
C SER A 85 -1.28 4.89 11.04
N VAL A 86 -1.34 5.28 12.31
CA VAL A 86 -2.48 4.98 13.20
C VAL A 86 -3.77 5.60 12.67
N SER A 87 -3.72 6.85 12.20
CA SER A 87 -4.89 7.52 11.62
C SER A 87 -5.41 6.81 10.37
N ILE A 88 -4.51 6.37 9.47
CA ILE A 88 -4.87 5.63 8.27
C ILE A 88 -5.49 4.27 8.64
N LYS A 89 -4.84 3.51 9.52
CA LYS A 89 -5.38 2.22 10.01
C LYS A 89 -6.79 2.37 10.59
N LYS A 90 -7.01 3.41 11.41
CA LYS A 90 -8.33 3.72 11.97
C LYS A 90 -9.36 4.05 10.87
N THR A 91 -8.98 4.83 9.88
CA THR A 91 -9.85 5.15 8.74
C THR A 91 -10.23 3.88 7.97
N LEU A 92 -9.28 3.00 7.69
CA LEU A 92 -9.52 1.73 7.01
C LEU A 92 -10.45 0.80 7.80
N ASP A 93 -10.28 0.73 9.12
CA ASP A 93 -11.15 -0.09 9.98
C ASP A 93 -12.59 0.47 10.05
N ILE A 94 -12.74 1.80 10.03
CA ILE A 94 -14.06 2.45 9.94
C ILE A 94 -14.72 2.13 8.60
N LEU A 95 -13.98 2.23 7.50
CA LEU A 95 -14.45 1.86 6.16
C LEU A 95 -14.86 0.40 6.09
N HIS A 96 -14.05 -0.49 6.67
CA HIS A 96 -14.35 -1.92 6.72
C HIS A 96 -15.66 -2.21 7.48
N LYS A 97 -15.89 -1.55 8.61
CA LYS A 97 -17.14 -1.72 9.38
C LYS A 97 -18.37 -1.35 8.56
N LYS A 98 -18.27 -0.33 7.70
CA LYS A 98 -19.37 0.16 6.85
C LYS A 98 -19.55 -0.66 5.57
N HIS A 99 -18.46 -1.19 5.02
CA HIS A 99 -18.40 -1.74 3.67
C HIS A 99 -17.63 -3.08 3.60
N ARG A 100 -17.93 -4.02 4.51
CA ARG A 100 -17.22 -5.31 4.59
C ARG A 100 -17.17 -6.07 3.26
N GLN A 101 -18.21 -5.95 2.46
CA GLN A 101 -18.34 -6.67 1.18
C GLN A 101 -17.31 -6.28 0.13
N VAL A 102 -16.70 -5.09 0.26
CA VAL A 102 -15.67 -4.63 -0.70
C VAL A 102 -14.27 -5.15 -0.39
N TYR A 103 -14.10 -5.85 0.73
CA TYR A 103 -12.82 -6.41 1.14
C TYR A 103 -12.73 -7.90 0.77
N ALA A 104 -11.55 -8.34 0.32
CA ALA A 104 -11.29 -9.74 -0.02
C ALA A 104 -11.43 -10.65 1.21
N THR A 105 -11.11 -10.13 2.39
CA THR A 105 -11.26 -10.82 3.68
C THR A 105 -12.19 -10.06 4.61
N PRO A 106 -13.53 -10.23 4.47
CA PRO A 106 -14.50 -9.44 5.21
C PRO A 106 -14.46 -9.63 6.74
N ARG A 107 -13.82 -10.71 7.22
CA ARG A 107 -13.71 -11.02 8.67
C ARG A 107 -12.46 -10.46 9.32
N ALA A 108 -11.39 -10.20 8.56
CA ALA A 108 -10.15 -9.63 9.07
C ALA A 108 -10.16 -8.10 8.96
N LEU A 109 -9.66 -7.42 9.97
CA LEU A 109 -9.54 -5.95 9.92
C LEU A 109 -8.42 -5.56 8.93
N PRO A 110 -8.61 -4.47 8.15
CA PRO A 110 -7.57 -3.96 7.25
C PRO A 110 -6.27 -3.60 7.98
N SER A 111 -6.36 -3.14 9.23
CA SER A 111 -5.20 -2.85 10.07
C SER A 111 -4.34 -4.08 10.37
N GLU A 112 -4.91 -5.28 10.35
CA GLU A 112 -4.20 -6.56 10.52
C GLU A 112 -3.46 -6.98 9.25
N ARG A 113 -3.90 -6.48 8.09
CA ARG A 113 -3.29 -6.73 6.77
C ARG A 113 -2.54 -5.53 6.22
N PHE A 114 -2.13 -4.65 7.11
CA PHE A 114 -1.40 -3.46 6.79
C PHE A 114 0.10 -3.75 6.79
N ILE A 115 0.71 -3.65 5.62
CA ILE A 115 2.12 -3.93 5.44
C ILE A 115 2.92 -2.64 5.40
N GLU A 116 4.01 -2.62 6.13
CA GLU A 116 4.92 -1.49 6.22
C GLU A 116 6.25 -1.84 5.54
N ILE A 117 6.59 -1.14 4.45
CA ILE A 117 7.86 -1.31 3.74
C ILE A 117 8.79 -0.16 4.11
N PRO A 118 9.93 -0.44 4.75
CA PRO A 118 10.90 0.60 5.10
C PRO A 118 11.45 1.30 3.85
N ASP A 119 11.80 2.59 3.97
CA ASP A 119 12.56 3.28 2.94
C ASP A 119 14.02 2.86 3.02
N TYR A 120 14.48 2.13 2.02
CA TYR A 120 15.86 1.73 1.93
C TYR A 120 16.43 2.03 0.54
N HIS A 121 16.85 3.28 0.38
CA HIS A 121 17.33 3.82 -0.89
C HIS A 121 18.49 3.02 -1.49
N GLY A 122 19.40 2.51 -0.65
CA GLY A 122 20.53 1.69 -1.10
C GLY A 122 20.08 0.42 -1.83
N ALA A 123 19.14 -0.34 -1.24
CA ALA A 123 18.59 -1.52 -1.87
C ALA A 123 17.80 -1.19 -3.13
N CYS A 124 16.96 -0.14 -3.10
CA CYS A 124 16.22 0.32 -4.28
C CYS A 124 17.16 0.70 -5.43
N THR A 125 18.28 1.37 -5.12
CA THR A 125 19.31 1.70 -6.12
C THR A 125 19.92 0.44 -6.73
N MET A 126 20.26 -0.55 -5.92
CA MET A 126 20.87 -1.79 -6.40
C MET A 126 19.93 -2.63 -7.25
N ILE A 127 18.63 -2.68 -6.92
CA ILE A 127 17.62 -3.40 -7.72
C ILE A 127 17.54 -2.85 -9.15
N THR A 128 17.81 -1.57 -9.37
CA THR A 128 17.82 -0.98 -10.73
C THR A 128 18.92 -1.54 -11.63
N THR A 129 19.89 -2.28 -11.08
CA THR A 129 20.90 -3.02 -11.85
C THR A 129 20.41 -4.36 -12.41
N GLY A 130 19.18 -4.74 -12.09
CA GLY A 130 18.60 -6.04 -12.46
C GLY A 130 18.96 -7.17 -11.49
N ILE A 131 19.65 -6.87 -10.39
CA ILE A 131 19.92 -7.86 -9.34
C ILE A 131 18.64 -8.10 -8.54
N PRO A 132 18.13 -9.35 -8.46
CA PRO A 132 16.99 -9.65 -7.62
C PRO A 132 17.26 -9.30 -6.15
N LEU A 133 16.24 -8.77 -5.46
CA LEU A 133 16.37 -8.29 -4.09
C LEU A 133 16.99 -9.33 -3.13
N TYR A 134 16.58 -10.58 -3.25
CA TYR A 134 17.08 -11.67 -2.38
C TYR A 134 18.54 -12.07 -2.65
N HIS A 135 19.10 -11.63 -3.78
CA HIS A 135 20.53 -11.80 -4.08
C HIS A 135 21.41 -10.64 -3.59
N LEU A 136 20.80 -9.54 -3.12
CA LEU A 136 21.56 -8.43 -2.56
C LEU A 136 22.25 -8.88 -1.27
N GLN A 137 23.55 -8.58 -1.18
CA GLN A 137 24.38 -8.88 -0.04
C GLN A 137 24.75 -7.60 0.71
N PRO A 138 24.84 -7.64 2.05
CA PRO A 138 25.33 -6.51 2.82
C PRO A 138 26.80 -6.23 2.48
N GLY A 139 27.22 -4.99 2.66
CA GLY A 139 28.57 -4.55 2.37
C GLY A 139 28.64 -3.53 1.25
N LEU A 140 29.85 -3.34 0.72
CA LEU A 140 30.12 -2.34 -0.30
C LEU A 140 29.83 -2.91 -1.69
N ASN A 141 28.86 -2.32 -2.35
CA ASN A 141 28.42 -2.68 -3.70
C ASN A 141 28.80 -1.59 -4.69
N LYS A 142 28.89 -1.90 -5.99
CA LYS A 142 29.16 -0.92 -7.05
C LYS A 142 27.90 -0.66 -7.88
N PHE A 143 27.58 0.62 -8.06
CA PHE A 143 26.50 1.08 -8.92
C PHE A 143 27.00 2.21 -9.84
N ARG A 144 27.06 1.97 -11.14
CA ARG A 144 27.49 2.98 -12.15
C ARG A 144 28.78 3.71 -11.75
N GLY A 145 29.79 3.01 -11.28
CA GLY A 145 31.07 3.55 -10.83
C GLY A 145 31.07 4.19 -9.43
N ARG A 146 29.93 4.23 -8.75
CA ARG A 146 29.79 4.71 -7.37
C ARG A 146 29.70 3.54 -6.40
N GLN A 147 30.14 3.77 -5.17
CA GLN A 147 30.00 2.79 -4.10
C GLN A 147 28.67 3.01 -3.36
N VAL A 148 27.94 1.91 -3.13
CA VAL A 148 26.70 1.87 -2.36
C VAL A 148 26.89 0.90 -1.20
N GLN A 149 26.89 1.42 0.01
CA GLN A 149 26.95 0.61 1.22
C GLN A 149 25.58 0.06 1.55
N LEU A 150 25.46 -1.27 1.68
CA LEU A 150 24.25 -1.92 2.16
C LEU A 150 24.48 -2.41 3.60
N GLU A 151 23.80 -1.77 4.54
CA GLU A 151 23.81 -2.15 5.94
C GLU A 151 23.04 -3.45 6.13
N ARG A 152 23.63 -4.41 6.88
CA ARG A 152 23.09 -5.77 7.04
C ARG A 152 21.68 -5.77 7.60
N GLU A 153 21.46 -5.06 8.69
CA GLU A 153 20.18 -5.08 9.40
C GLU A 153 19.09 -4.36 8.58
N ALA A 154 19.41 -3.21 7.98
CA ALA A 154 18.47 -2.48 7.14
C ALA A 154 18.08 -3.29 5.89
N LEU A 155 19.04 -3.99 5.26
CA LEU A 155 18.77 -4.86 4.13
C LEU A 155 17.86 -6.02 4.52
N ARG A 156 18.15 -6.68 5.66
CA ARG A 156 17.31 -7.77 6.18
C ARG A 156 15.88 -7.32 6.44
N GLN A 157 15.70 -6.19 7.14
CA GLN A 157 14.36 -5.64 7.41
C GLN A 157 13.58 -5.31 6.15
N PHE A 158 14.25 -4.80 5.12
CA PHE A 158 13.64 -4.51 3.83
C PHE A 158 13.25 -5.80 3.09
N GLN A 159 14.12 -6.81 3.09
CA GLN A 159 13.86 -8.13 2.49
C GLN A 159 12.71 -8.84 3.20
N ASP A 160 12.70 -8.86 4.54
CA ASP A 160 11.65 -9.47 5.36
C ASP A 160 10.30 -8.80 5.12
N ALA A 161 10.26 -7.46 5.03
CA ALA A 161 9.03 -6.72 4.75
C ALA A 161 8.42 -7.08 3.39
N LEU A 162 9.26 -7.24 2.37
CA LEU A 162 8.81 -7.64 1.03
C LEU A 162 8.44 -9.13 0.97
N ALA A 163 9.17 -10.00 1.67
CA ALA A 163 8.79 -11.42 1.81
C ALA A 163 7.41 -11.56 2.48
N ASN A 164 7.17 -10.83 3.56
CA ASN A 164 5.88 -10.78 4.22
C ASN A 164 4.78 -10.26 3.27
N PHE A 165 5.06 -9.23 2.48
CA PHE A 165 4.12 -8.74 1.48
C PHE A 165 3.74 -9.83 0.47
N VAL A 166 4.73 -10.54 -0.08
CA VAL A 166 4.48 -11.63 -1.04
C VAL A 166 3.68 -12.77 -0.40
N ALA A 167 3.94 -13.08 0.87
CA ALA A 167 3.19 -14.13 1.59
C ALA A 167 1.71 -13.75 1.84
N TYR A 168 1.36 -12.48 1.74
CA TYR A 168 -0.03 -12.00 1.88
C TYR A 168 -0.80 -11.99 0.55
N LEU A 169 -0.12 -12.10 -0.59
CA LEU A 169 -0.75 -12.16 -1.92
C LEU A 169 -1.26 -13.54 -2.26
#